data_a87ae5e0d333ac08c986e5c22a0962e0
#
_entry.id   a87ae5e0d333ac08c986e5c22a0962e0
#
_cell.length_a   1.000
_cell.length_b   1.000
_cell.length_c   1.000
_cell.angle_alpha   90.00
_cell.angle_beta   90.00
_cell.angle_gamma   90.00
#
_symmetry.space_group_name_H-M   'P 1'
#
loop_
_entity.id
_entity.type
_entity.pdbx_description
1 polymer ?
#
loop_
_entity_poly.entity_id
_entity_poly.type
_entity_poly.pdbx_seq_one_letter_code
_entity_poly.pdbx_strand_id
1 'polypeptide(L)'
;LVAGFDVMKNAKHVRENIGFVQQETTVDEYLTGRENLLLQARLNHIPKNEINHRIDEVLDLIELTDKQDQAVVTYSGGMRKRLDIAGGLLHHPKVLFLDEPTVGLDIQTRRKIWEYIKKIHTEFEMTIFLTTHYMEEADNLCDRIGIMDHGKIQVIDSPQNMKNDLGNEIISLLIDESNNRNSFLSELKKIEFIKKINEDNLKLTLFVSNGTEVIPKIFQISSQLEIKITSISLTQPTLDDVFISYTGHEIRDDDSKYNRKREHAKMKRLRA
;
A
#
# COMPACT_ATOMS: atom_id res chain seq x y z
N LEU A 1 -2.80 -18.71 -14.36
CA LEU A 1 -4.27 -18.79 -14.41
C LEU A 1 -4.87 -17.61 -13.67
N VAL A 2 -5.99 -17.06 -14.18
CA VAL A 2 -6.79 -16.03 -13.51
C VAL A 2 -8.25 -16.50 -13.50
N ALA A 3 -8.89 -16.52 -12.34
CA ALA A 3 -10.23 -17.06 -12.15
C ALA A 3 -10.42 -18.48 -12.74
N GLY A 4 -9.37 -19.30 -12.76
CA GLY A 4 -9.37 -20.66 -13.32
C GLY A 4 -9.07 -20.73 -14.82
N PHE A 5 -8.94 -19.60 -15.54
CA PHE A 5 -8.69 -19.55 -16.99
C PHE A 5 -7.22 -19.29 -17.31
N ASP A 6 -6.72 -19.97 -18.35
CA ASP A 6 -5.38 -19.72 -18.90
C ASP A 6 -5.36 -18.37 -19.64
N VAL A 7 -4.45 -17.47 -19.24
CA VAL A 7 -4.38 -16.10 -19.78
C VAL A 7 -4.03 -16.04 -21.26
N MET A 8 -3.31 -17.05 -21.78
CA MET A 8 -2.94 -17.11 -23.20
C MET A 8 -4.02 -17.74 -24.07
N LYS A 9 -4.67 -18.81 -23.56
CA LYS A 9 -5.64 -19.60 -24.31
C LYS A 9 -7.06 -19.06 -24.20
N ASN A 10 -7.40 -18.46 -23.06
CA ASN A 10 -8.76 -18.04 -22.71
C ASN A 10 -8.85 -16.54 -22.42
N ALA A 11 -8.09 -15.70 -23.13
CA ALA A 11 -7.96 -14.27 -22.87
C ALA A 11 -9.32 -13.53 -22.79
N LYS A 12 -10.33 -13.95 -23.57
CA LYS A 12 -11.69 -13.40 -23.50
C LYS A 12 -12.33 -13.67 -22.13
N HIS A 13 -12.35 -14.94 -21.69
CA HIS A 13 -12.93 -15.32 -20.40
C HIS A 13 -12.18 -14.69 -19.21
N VAL A 14 -10.85 -14.50 -19.35
CA VAL A 14 -10.08 -13.76 -18.33
C VAL A 14 -10.59 -12.33 -18.24
N ARG A 15 -10.75 -11.60 -19.36
CA ARG A 15 -11.25 -10.21 -19.37
C ARG A 15 -12.68 -10.08 -18.80
N GLU A 16 -13.53 -11.07 -19.05
CA GLU A 16 -14.89 -11.11 -18.50
C GLU A 16 -14.94 -11.30 -16.98
N ASN A 17 -13.86 -11.82 -16.39
CA ASN A 17 -13.76 -12.12 -14.95
C ASN A 17 -12.81 -11.18 -14.20
N ILE A 18 -12.23 -10.17 -14.83
CA ILE A 18 -11.37 -9.19 -14.17
C ILE A 18 -11.94 -7.78 -14.30
N GLY A 19 -11.86 -7.02 -13.22
CA GLY A 19 -11.94 -5.56 -13.22
C GLY A 19 -10.54 -4.98 -13.13
N PHE A 20 -10.31 -3.82 -13.74
CA PHE A 20 -9.01 -3.14 -13.70
C PHE A 20 -9.21 -1.64 -13.51
N VAL A 21 -8.56 -1.09 -12.49
CA VAL A 21 -8.56 0.33 -12.17
C VAL A 21 -7.12 0.82 -12.19
N GLN A 22 -6.84 1.75 -13.09
CA GLN A 22 -5.51 2.31 -13.29
C GLN A 22 -5.16 3.35 -12.20
N GLN A 23 -3.87 3.68 -12.09
CA GLN A 23 -3.38 4.73 -11.21
C GLN A 23 -4.03 6.08 -11.57
N GLU A 24 -4.02 6.48 -12.84
CA GLU A 24 -4.75 7.65 -13.32
C GLU A 24 -6.23 7.30 -13.52
N THR A 25 -7.14 8.17 -13.07
CA THR A 25 -8.57 7.96 -13.26
C THR A 25 -8.96 8.03 -14.74
N THR A 26 -9.80 7.07 -15.16
CA THR A 26 -10.23 6.93 -16.57
C THR A 26 -11.61 7.53 -16.84
N VAL A 27 -12.22 8.17 -15.83
CA VAL A 27 -13.54 8.79 -15.95
C VAL A 27 -13.51 10.03 -16.85
N ASP A 28 -14.52 10.19 -17.70
CA ASP A 28 -14.70 11.39 -18.51
C ASP A 28 -15.28 12.51 -17.64
N GLU A 29 -14.57 13.63 -17.58
CA GLU A 29 -14.93 14.76 -16.73
C GLU A 29 -16.16 15.53 -17.23
N TYR A 30 -16.49 15.43 -18.51
CA TYR A 30 -17.63 16.12 -19.12
C TYR A 30 -18.94 15.34 -19.02
N LEU A 31 -18.87 14.04 -18.76
CA LEU A 31 -20.02 13.20 -18.48
C LEU A 31 -20.42 13.28 -17.01
N THR A 32 -21.69 12.97 -16.74
CA THR A 32 -22.16 12.74 -15.37
C THR A 32 -21.62 11.43 -14.80
N GLY A 33 -21.71 11.23 -13.48
CA GLY A 33 -21.32 9.97 -12.85
C GLY A 33 -22.07 8.78 -13.46
N ARG A 34 -23.39 8.92 -13.64
CA ARG A 34 -24.23 7.87 -14.25
C ARG A 34 -23.88 7.58 -15.70
N GLU A 35 -23.60 8.63 -16.50
CA GLU A 35 -23.22 8.46 -17.91
C GLU A 35 -21.86 7.75 -18.04
N ASN A 36 -20.88 8.04 -17.19
CA ASN A 36 -19.63 7.32 -17.13
C ASN A 36 -19.85 5.82 -16.88
N LEU A 37 -20.67 5.48 -15.86
CA LEU A 37 -20.99 4.09 -15.58
C LEU A 37 -21.77 3.41 -16.70
N LEU A 38 -22.68 4.14 -17.37
CA LEU A 38 -23.40 3.63 -18.54
C LEU A 38 -22.46 3.32 -19.70
N LEU A 39 -21.47 4.18 -19.94
CA LEU A 39 -20.43 3.94 -20.95
C LEU A 39 -19.63 2.67 -20.62
N GLN A 40 -19.17 2.52 -19.36
CA GLN A 40 -18.44 1.35 -18.90
C GLN A 40 -19.28 0.07 -18.97
N ALA A 41 -20.58 0.15 -18.62
CA ALA A 41 -21.50 -0.99 -18.71
C ALA A 41 -21.65 -1.50 -20.14
N ARG A 42 -21.73 -0.57 -21.12
CA ARG A 42 -21.80 -0.92 -22.55
C ARG A 42 -20.51 -1.52 -23.08
N LEU A 43 -19.35 -0.99 -22.67
CA LEU A 43 -18.04 -1.52 -23.04
C LEU A 43 -17.82 -2.94 -22.50
N ASN A 44 -18.33 -3.22 -21.31
CA ASN A 44 -18.29 -4.55 -20.69
C ASN A 44 -19.41 -5.49 -21.18
N HIS A 45 -20.21 -5.08 -22.19
CA HIS A 45 -21.28 -5.87 -22.78
C HIS A 45 -22.36 -6.34 -21.78
N ILE A 46 -22.63 -5.56 -20.74
CA ILE A 46 -23.70 -5.87 -19.77
C ILE A 46 -25.05 -5.86 -20.49
N PRO A 47 -25.94 -6.86 -20.27
CA PRO A 47 -27.26 -6.90 -20.87
C PRO A 47 -28.08 -5.64 -20.57
N LYS A 48 -28.78 -5.09 -21.57
CA LYS A 48 -29.50 -3.80 -21.44
C LYS A 48 -30.49 -3.77 -20.28
N ASN A 49 -31.13 -4.90 -19.99
CA ASN A 49 -32.10 -5.05 -18.88
C ASN A 49 -31.44 -5.03 -17.50
N GLU A 50 -30.12 -5.26 -17.39
CA GLU A 50 -29.38 -5.28 -16.12
C GLU A 50 -28.64 -3.96 -15.85
N ILE A 51 -28.34 -3.16 -16.88
CA ILE A 51 -27.45 -1.99 -16.78
C ILE A 51 -27.89 -1.04 -15.66
N ASN A 52 -29.18 -0.65 -15.61
CA ASN A 52 -29.65 0.31 -14.62
C ASN A 52 -29.49 -0.24 -13.20
N HIS A 53 -29.86 -1.49 -12.98
CA HIS A 53 -29.74 -2.15 -11.69
C HIS A 53 -28.27 -2.18 -11.22
N ARG A 54 -27.35 -2.56 -12.10
CA ARG A 54 -25.91 -2.61 -11.80
C ARG A 54 -25.32 -1.23 -11.49
N ILE A 55 -25.76 -0.19 -12.23
CA ILE A 55 -25.34 1.19 -11.97
C ILE A 55 -25.84 1.66 -10.61
N ASP A 56 -27.12 1.41 -10.28
CA ASP A 56 -27.69 1.82 -9.00
C ASP A 56 -26.99 1.12 -7.84
N GLU A 57 -26.71 -0.17 -7.97
CA GLU A 57 -25.96 -0.98 -7.00
C GLU A 57 -24.56 -0.40 -6.70
N VAL A 58 -23.78 -0.11 -7.74
CA VAL A 58 -22.41 0.41 -7.51
C VAL A 58 -22.42 1.87 -7.06
N LEU A 59 -23.39 2.69 -7.47
CA LEU A 59 -23.54 4.07 -7.00
C LEU A 59 -23.88 4.13 -5.51
N ASP A 60 -24.73 3.23 -5.03
CA ASP A 60 -25.05 3.11 -3.61
C ASP A 60 -23.84 2.65 -2.81
N LEU A 61 -23.14 1.62 -3.31
CA LEU A 61 -21.92 1.09 -2.69
C LEU A 61 -20.86 2.18 -2.45
N ILE A 62 -20.64 3.06 -3.44
CA ILE A 62 -19.62 4.13 -3.37
C ILE A 62 -20.15 5.45 -2.80
N GLU A 63 -21.40 5.49 -2.34
CA GLU A 63 -22.06 6.68 -1.76
C GLU A 63 -22.03 7.90 -2.71
N LEU A 64 -22.37 7.69 -3.99
CA LEU A 64 -22.45 8.75 -5.00
C LEU A 64 -23.84 8.86 -5.66
N THR A 65 -24.85 8.19 -5.13
CA THR A 65 -26.23 8.23 -5.64
C THR A 65 -26.77 9.65 -5.77
N ASP A 66 -26.56 10.51 -4.76
CA ASP A 66 -27.01 11.90 -4.75
C ASP A 66 -26.23 12.82 -5.71
N LYS A 67 -25.11 12.33 -6.25
CA LYS A 67 -24.24 13.09 -7.15
C LYS A 67 -24.23 12.56 -8.57
N GLN A 68 -24.92 11.46 -8.83
CA GLN A 68 -24.86 10.72 -10.08
C GLN A 68 -25.14 11.54 -11.35
N ASP A 69 -25.99 12.56 -11.24
CA ASP A 69 -26.42 13.41 -12.38
C ASP A 69 -25.58 14.69 -12.51
N GLN A 70 -24.58 14.88 -11.65
CA GLN A 70 -23.65 16.00 -11.75
C GLN A 70 -22.45 15.62 -12.64
N ALA A 71 -21.97 16.58 -13.44
CA ALA A 71 -20.79 16.40 -14.27
C ALA A 71 -19.54 16.09 -13.39
N VAL A 72 -18.74 15.09 -13.80
CA VAL A 72 -17.59 14.60 -13.03
C VAL A 72 -16.50 15.67 -12.84
N VAL A 73 -16.46 16.70 -13.68
CA VAL A 73 -15.57 17.85 -13.49
C VAL A 73 -15.77 18.52 -12.12
N THR A 74 -16.97 18.44 -11.54
CA THR A 74 -17.31 19.00 -10.21
C THR A 74 -16.92 18.07 -9.05
N TYR A 75 -16.50 16.83 -9.32
CA TYR A 75 -16.16 15.86 -8.29
C TYR A 75 -14.80 16.14 -7.67
N SER A 76 -14.67 15.85 -6.38
CA SER A 76 -13.36 15.80 -5.73
C SER A 76 -12.53 14.63 -6.27
N GLY A 77 -11.21 14.65 -6.06
CA GLY A 77 -10.33 13.55 -6.45
C GLY A 77 -10.79 12.19 -5.90
N GLY A 78 -11.18 12.15 -4.63
CA GLY A 78 -11.73 10.93 -4.01
C GLY A 78 -13.06 10.47 -4.61
N MET A 79 -13.95 11.39 -5.00
CA MET A 79 -15.20 11.03 -5.71
C MET A 79 -14.91 10.45 -7.09
N ARG A 80 -13.95 11.03 -7.82
CA ARG A 80 -13.54 10.51 -9.14
C ARG A 80 -12.94 9.12 -9.01
N LYS A 81 -12.08 8.90 -8.01
CA LYS A 81 -11.48 7.57 -7.78
C LYS A 81 -12.51 6.52 -7.38
N ARG A 82 -13.48 6.88 -6.53
CA ARG A 82 -14.61 5.98 -6.20
C ARG A 82 -15.43 5.61 -7.42
N LEU A 83 -15.74 6.58 -8.28
CA LEU A 83 -16.46 6.34 -9.53
C LEU A 83 -15.68 5.43 -10.49
N ASP A 84 -14.36 5.60 -10.56
CA ASP A 84 -13.46 4.76 -11.38
C ASP A 84 -13.44 3.31 -10.88
N ILE A 85 -13.36 3.11 -9.55
CA ILE A 85 -13.46 1.80 -8.91
C ILE A 85 -14.83 1.16 -9.22
N ALA A 86 -15.93 1.92 -9.11
CA ALA A 86 -17.27 1.44 -9.44
C ALA A 86 -17.38 0.97 -10.89
N GLY A 87 -16.74 1.69 -11.83
CA GLY A 87 -16.65 1.27 -13.23
C GLY A 87 -16.02 -0.11 -13.41
N GLY A 88 -14.98 -0.41 -12.62
CA GLY A 88 -14.32 -1.72 -12.62
C GLY A 88 -15.17 -2.85 -12.02
N LEU A 89 -16.24 -2.53 -11.27
CA LEU A 89 -17.10 -3.50 -10.59
C LEU A 89 -18.36 -3.86 -11.36
N LEU A 90 -18.80 -3.03 -12.31
CA LEU A 90 -20.10 -3.12 -12.97
C LEU A 90 -20.46 -4.50 -13.54
N HIS A 91 -19.48 -5.25 -14.03
CA HIS A 91 -19.69 -6.57 -14.63
C HIS A 91 -19.48 -7.73 -13.64
N HIS A 92 -19.40 -7.43 -12.32
CA HIS A 92 -19.18 -8.37 -11.23
C HIS A 92 -17.97 -9.30 -11.47
N PRO A 93 -16.75 -8.74 -11.60
CA PRO A 93 -15.56 -9.53 -11.83
C PRO A 93 -15.26 -10.43 -10.63
N LYS A 94 -14.55 -11.54 -10.85
CA LYS A 94 -14.03 -12.39 -9.77
C LYS A 94 -12.75 -11.85 -9.17
N VAL A 95 -12.00 -11.07 -9.94
CA VAL A 95 -10.73 -10.48 -9.51
C VAL A 95 -10.71 -9.00 -9.90
N LEU A 96 -10.49 -8.12 -8.94
CA LEU A 96 -10.33 -6.69 -9.15
C LEU A 96 -8.85 -6.32 -9.00
N PHE A 97 -8.27 -5.76 -10.04
CA PHE A 97 -6.91 -5.20 -10.02
C PHE A 97 -6.99 -3.70 -9.77
N LEU A 98 -6.27 -3.22 -8.77
CA LEU A 98 -6.16 -1.81 -8.39
C LEU A 98 -4.69 -1.40 -8.48
N ASP A 99 -4.38 -0.51 -9.41
CA ASP A 99 -3.03 0.00 -9.57
C ASP A 99 -2.90 1.32 -8.81
N GLU A 100 -2.16 1.31 -7.70
CA GLU A 100 -1.90 2.46 -6.83
C GLU A 100 -3.19 3.26 -6.49
N PRO A 101 -4.21 2.64 -5.88
CA PRO A 101 -5.57 3.20 -5.83
C PRO A 101 -5.70 4.49 -5.04
N THR A 102 -4.74 4.84 -4.18
CA THR A 102 -4.83 6.02 -3.29
C THR A 102 -3.74 7.05 -3.51
N VAL A 103 -2.92 6.87 -4.54
CA VAL A 103 -1.87 7.83 -4.89
C VAL A 103 -2.45 9.21 -5.18
N GLY A 104 -1.80 10.25 -4.61
CA GLY A 104 -2.21 11.64 -4.80
C GLY A 104 -3.44 12.08 -4.00
N LEU A 105 -3.99 11.22 -3.14
CA LEU A 105 -5.09 11.54 -2.24
C LEU A 105 -4.57 11.94 -0.85
N ASP A 106 -5.30 12.84 -0.19
CA ASP A 106 -5.05 13.18 1.20
C ASP A 106 -5.38 12.00 2.15
N ILE A 107 -4.88 12.05 3.38
CA ILE A 107 -4.99 10.95 4.36
C ILE A 107 -6.45 10.57 4.66
N GLN A 108 -7.35 11.55 4.77
CA GLN A 108 -8.75 11.27 5.09
C GLN A 108 -9.46 10.59 3.91
N THR A 109 -9.22 11.08 2.70
CA THR A 109 -9.75 10.49 1.47
C THR A 109 -9.20 9.08 1.25
N ARG A 110 -7.90 8.88 1.51
CA ARG A 110 -7.26 7.55 1.42
C ARG A 110 -7.95 6.53 2.34
N ARG A 111 -8.16 6.87 3.61
CA ARG A 111 -8.85 5.98 4.57
C ARG A 111 -10.27 5.62 4.11
N LYS A 112 -11.00 6.56 3.55
CA LYS A 112 -12.33 6.28 2.97
C LYS A 112 -12.25 5.30 1.79
N ILE A 113 -11.26 5.44 0.90
CA ILE A 113 -11.05 4.46 -0.19
C ILE A 113 -10.75 3.07 0.38
N TRP A 114 -9.95 2.97 1.45
CA TRP A 114 -9.70 1.67 2.11
C TRP A 114 -10.98 1.03 2.67
N GLU A 115 -11.85 1.83 3.28
CA GLU A 115 -13.16 1.36 3.75
C GLU A 115 -14.00 0.81 2.59
N TYR A 116 -14.03 1.49 1.44
CA TYR A 116 -14.72 1.00 0.25
C TYR A 116 -14.11 -0.28 -0.29
N ILE A 117 -12.78 -0.38 -0.38
CA ILE A 117 -12.10 -1.60 -0.84
C ILE A 117 -12.45 -2.79 0.07
N LYS A 118 -12.44 -2.60 1.40
CA LYS A 118 -12.85 -3.63 2.36
C LYS A 118 -14.32 -4.02 2.18
N LYS A 119 -15.20 -3.04 2.01
CA LYS A 119 -16.64 -3.26 1.79
C LYS A 119 -16.87 -4.08 0.52
N ILE A 120 -16.23 -3.70 -0.59
CA ILE A 120 -16.27 -4.42 -1.87
C ILE A 120 -15.80 -5.87 -1.70
N HIS A 121 -14.66 -6.09 -1.04
CA HIS A 121 -14.13 -7.43 -0.78
C HIS A 121 -15.13 -8.30 -0.02
N THR A 122 -15.77 -7.75 1.01
CA THR A 122 -16.71 -8.47 1.86
C THR A 122 -18.05 -8.74 1.17
N GLU A 123 -18.63 -7.74 0.47
CA GLU A 123 -19.96 -7.84 -0.13
C GLU A 123 -19.96 -8.69 -1.41
N PHE A 124 -18.90 -8.65 -2.20
CA PHE A 124 -18.81 -9.38 -3.47
C PHE A 124 -17.97 -10.67 -3.40
N GLU A 125 -17.38 -10.99 -2.23
CA GLU A 125 -16.51 -12.16 -2.02
C GLU A 125 -15.44 -12.32 -3.11
N MET A 126 -14.96 -11.18 -3.65
CA MET A 126 -14.01 -11.16 -4.76
C MET A 126 -12.56 -11.10 -4.30
N THR A 127 -11.65 -11.60 -5.11
CA THR A 127 -10.22 -11.41 -4.91
C THR A 127 -9.83 -10.00 -5.34
N ILE A 128 -9.17 -9.24 -4.47
CA ILE A 128 -8.61 -7.93 -4.81
C ILE A 128 -7.09 -8.06 -4.87
N PHE A 129 -6.50 -7.67 -6.00
CA PHE A 129 -5.07 -7.57 -6.20
C PHE A 129 -4.71 -6.08 -6.34
N LEU A 130 -3.93 -5.54 -5.41
CA LEU A 130 -3.53 -4.14 -5.47
C LEU A 130 -2.00 -4.00 -5.53
N THR A 131 -1.54 -2.96 -6.20
CA THR A 131 -0.18 -2.47 -6.11
C THR A 131 -0.16 -1.21 -5.26
N THR A 132 0.86 -1.04 -4.45
CA THR A 132 1.06 0.17 -3.66
C THR A 132 2.51 0.30 -3.21
N HIS A 133 2.97 1.53 -3.02
CA HIS A 133 4.21 1.85 -2.32
C HIS A 133 3.94 2.36 -0.90
N TYR A 134 2.67 2.46 -0.48
CA TYR A 134 2.30 2.83 0.89
C TYR A 134 2.18 1.58 1.77
N MET A 135 3.14 1.39 2.67
CA MET A 135 3.16 0.23 3.55
C MET A 135 1.96 0.17 4.49
N GLU A 136 1.47 1.34 4.94
CA GLU A 136 0.25 1.43 5.74
C GLU A 136 -0.98 0.91 4.97
N GLU A 137 -1.09 1.16 3.66
CA GLU A 137 -2.16 0.64 2.81
C GLU A 137 -2.11 -0.89 2.73
N ALA A 138 -0.92 -1.43 2.42
CA ALA A 138 -0.71 -2.86 2.35
C ALA A 138 -1.01 -3.56 3.70
N ASP A 139 -0.57 -2.98 4.82
CA ASP A 139 -0.81 -3.52 6.17
C ASP A 139 -2.30 -3.53 6.55
N ASN A 140 -3.05 -2.52 6.09
CA ASN A 140 -4.47 -2.39 6.42
C ASN A 140 -5.41 -3.20 5.52
N LEU A 141 -5.02 -3.46 4.25
CA LEU A 141 -5.92 -4.02 3.25
C LEU A 141 -5.61 -5.47 2.87
N CYS A 142 -4.35 -5.90 2.99
CA CYS A 142 -3.92 -7.16 2.38
C CYS A 142 -3.85 -8.31 3.38
N ASP A 143 -4.41 -9.46 3.02
CA ASP A 143 -4.21 -10.72 3.73
C ASP A 143 -2.81 -11.30 3.45
N ARG A 144 -2.27 -11.03 2.25
CA ARG A 144 -0.94 -11.45 1.81
C ARG A 144 -0.27 -10.34 1.03
N ILE A 145 1.02 -10.16 1.25
CA ILE A 145 1.86 -9.15 0.60
C ILE A 145 3.01 -9.83 -0.12
N GLY A 146 3.30 -9.37 -1.33
CA GLY A 146 4.53 -9.73 -2.05
C GLY A 146 5.46 -8.51 -2.11
N ILE A 147 6.62 -8.57 -1.47
CA ILE A 147 7.65 -7.54 -1.60
C ILE A 147 8.43 -7.79 -2.88
N MET A 148 8.43 -6.79 -3.77
CA MET A 148 9.16 -6.84 -5.04
C MET A 148 10.29 -5.82 -5.01
N ASP A 149 11.49 -6.27 -5.41
CA ASP A 149 12.66 -5.40 -5.60
C ASP A 149 13.45 -5.87 -6.83
N HIS A 150 13.93 -4.91 -7.64
CA HIS A 150 14.64 -5.16 -8.90
C HIS A 150 13.95 -6.20 -9.80
N GLY A 151 12.60 -6.15 -9.90
CA GLY A 151 11.81 -7.04 -10.75
C GLY A 151 11.68 -8.48 -10.24
N LYS A 152 12.09 -8.75 -9.00
CA LYS A 152 11.99 -10.06 -8.36
C LYS A 152 11.17 -9.98 -7.08
N ILE A 153 10.34 -10.99 -6.86
CA ILE A 153 9.64 -11.15 -5.60
C ILE A 153 10.64 -11.70 -4.58
N GLN A 154 10.85 -10.94 -3.51
CA GLN A 154 11.77 -11.29 -2.42
C GLN A 154 11.09 -12.21 -1.40
N VAL A 155 9.84 -11.93 -1.06
CA VAL A 155 9.05 -12.69 -0.08
C VAL A 155 7.56 -12.52 -0.37
N ILE A 156 6.75 -13.54 -0.03
CA ILE A 156 5.29 -13.47 -0.02
C ILE A 156 4.80 -14.09 1.27
N ASP A 157 4.15 -13.30 2.13
CA ASP A 157 3.53 -13.78 3.37
C ASP A 157 2.42 -12.82 3.83
N SER A 158 1.79 -13.11 4.97
CA SER A 158 0.89 -12.17 5.64
C SER A 158 1.68 -11.01 6.26
N PRO A 159 1.10 -9.81 6.37
CA PRO A 159 1.73 -8.68 7.05
C PRO A 159 2.25 -9.04 8.46
N GLN A 160 1.44 -9.78 9.20
CA GLN A 160 1.76 -10.17 10.56
C GLN A 160 2.95 -11.12 10.65
N ASN A 161 3.01 -12.14 9.79
CA ASN A 161 4.15 -13.06 9.75
C ASN A 161 5.44 -12.33 9.39
N MET A 162 5.41 -11.48 8.37
CA MET A 162 6.57 -10.68 7.96
C MET A 162 7.11 -9.82 9.10
N LYS A 163 6.23 -9.18 9.88
CA LYS A 163 6.63 -8.37 11.05
C LYS A 163 7.21 -9.25 12.17
N ASN A 164 6.61 -10.40 12.43
CA ASN A 164 7.08 -11.34 13.48
C ASN A 164 8.45 -11.93 13.15
N ASP A 165 8.77 -12.15 11.87
CA ASP A 165 10.08 -12.67 11.44
C ASP A 165 11.23 -11.72 11.77
N LEU A 166 11.00 -10.41 11.72
CA LEU A 166 11.99 -9.42 12.16
C LEU A 166 12.24 -9.45 13.67
N GLY A 167 11.18 -9.64 14.44
CA GLY A 167 11.16 -9.57 15.88
C GLY A 167 9.81 -9.04 16.34
N ASN A 168 9.48 -9.25 17.61
CA ASN A 168 8.20 -8.75 18.13
C ASN A 168 8.25 -7.24 18.39
N GLU A 169 9.47 -6.70 18.63
CA GLU A 169 9.69 -5.32 19.02
C GLU A 169 11.02 -4.79 18.45
N ILE A 170 11.09 -3.48 18.29
CA ILE A 170 12.27 -2.76 17.83
C ILE A 170 12.72 -1.80 18.94
N ILE A 171 13.97 -1.91 19.34
CA ILE A 171 14.63 -0.93 20.21
C ILE A 171 15.51 -0.05 19.35
N SER A 172 15.21 1.24 19.27
CA SER A 172 16.08 2.23 18.63
C SER A 172 16.87 2.97 19.70
N LEU A 173 18.19 2.97 19.56
CA LEU A 173 19.14 3.62 20.46
C LEU A 173 19.91 4.72 19.73
N LEU A 174 20.11 5.86 20.38
CA LEU A 174 21.13 6.83 20.02
C LEU A 174 22.21 6.83 21.09
N ILE A 175 23.45 6.63 20.66
CA ILE A 175 24.63 6.62 21.55
C ILE A 175 25.57 7.75 21.19
N ASP A 176 26.34 8.23 22.15
CA ASP A 176 27.41 9.18 21.90
C ASP A 176 28.61 8.50 21.19
N GLU A 177 29.44 9.34 20.53
CA GLU A 177 30.73 8.87 19.99
C GLU A 177 31.58 8.33 21.13
N SER A 178 31.97 7.07 21.06
CA SER A 178 32.78 6.40 22.07
C SER A 178 33.74 5.40 21.44
N ASN A 179 34.97 5.33 21.95
CA ASN A 179 35.95 4.34 21.53
C ASN A 179 35.51 2.91 21.88
N ASN A 180 34.57 2.75 22.83
CA ASN A 180 34.07 1.47 23.28
C ASN A 180 32.87 0.93 22.46
N ARG A 181 32.47 1.62 21.39
CA ARG A 181 31.33 1.24 20.54
C ARG A 181 31.40 -0.20 20.04
N ASN A 182 32.57 -0.64 19.57
CA ASN A 182 32.73 -2.00 19.04
C ASN A 182 32.55 -3.05 20.13
N SER A 183 33.04 -2.76 21.35
CA SER A 183 32.85 -3.63 22.53
C SER A 183 31.38 -3.69 22.92
N PHE A 184 30.66 -2.54 22.86
CA PHE A 184 29.23 -2.48 23.15
C PHE A 184 28.42 -3.33 22.17
N LEU A 185 28.67 -3.20 20.87
CA LEU A 185 28.02 -4.00 19.84
C LEU A 185 28.30 -5.50 20.02
N SER A 186 29.52 -5.85 20.40
CA SER A 186 29.89 -7.25 20.67
C SER A 186 29.12 -7.83 21.85
N GLU A 187 28.93 -7.06 22.93
CA GLU A 187 28.15 -7.48 24.10
C GLU A 187 26.64 -7.55 23.76
N LEU A 188 26.10 -6.57 22.99
CA LEU A 188 24.71 -6.62 22.55
C LEU A 188 24.41 -7.88 21.72
N LYS A 189 25.31 -8.29 20.83
CA LYS A 189 25.16 -9.50 19.99
C LYS A 189 25.12 -10.81 20.80
N LYS A 190 25.53 -10.81 22.08
CA LYS A 190 25.46 -11.97 22.96
C LYS A 190 24.09 -12.11 23.66
N ILE A 191 23.23 -11.10 23.59
CA ILE A 191 21.91 -11.14 24.24
C ILE A 191 20.98 -12.03 23.39
N GLU A 192 20.52 -13.13 23.95
CA GLU A 192 19.70 -14.16 23.27
C GLU A 192 18.42 -13.61 22.61
N PHE A 193 17.80 -12.57 23.19
CA PHE A 193 16.57 -11.97 22.68
C PHE A 193 16.78 -11.00 21.52
N ILE A 194 18.01 -10.69 21.12
CA ILE A 194 18.31 -9.82 19.97
C ILE A 194 18.50 -10.69 18.73
N LYS A 195 17.58 -10.56 17.77
CA LYS A 195 17.62 -11.27 16.49
C LYS A 195 18.55 -10.62 15.47
N LYS A 196 18.53 -9.28 15.40
CA LYS A 196 19.28 -8.50 14.41
C LYS A 196 19.65 -7.13 14.97
N ILE A 197 20.80 -6.61 14.58
CA ILE A 197 21.27 -5.26 14.87
C ILE A 197 21.58 -4.57 13.56
N ASN A 198 20.93 -3.45 13.29
CA ASN A 198 21.27 -2.54 12.20
C ASN A 198 22.00 -1.32 12.77
N GLU A 199 23.07 -0.92 12.11
CA GLU A 199 23.93 0.18 12.50
C GLU A 199 23.84 1.31 11.46
N ASP A 200 23.50 2.50 11.92
CA ASP A 200 23.51 3.71 11.10
C ASP A 200 24.14 4.85 11.92
N ASN A 201 25.41 5.12 11.66
CA ASN A 201 26.20 6.10 12.42
C ASN A 201 26.07 5.88 13.94
N LEU A 202 25.49 6.85 14.67
CA LEU A 202 25.29 6.81 16.12
C LEU A 202 23.96 6.14 16.53
N LYS A 203 23.12 5.78 15.54
CA LYS A 203 21.84 5.10 15.75
C LYS A 203 22.04 3.58 15.64
N LEU A 204 21.53 2.85 16.62
CA LEU A 204 21.44 1.39 16.59
C LEU A 204 19.98 0.99 16.61
N THR A 205 19.59 0.11 15.71
CA THR A 205 18.24 -0.46 15.65
C THR A 205 18.33 -1.96 15.95
N LEU A 206 17.76 -2.37 17.08
CA LEU A 206 17.78 -3.74 17.56
C LEU A 206 16.42 -4.38 17.35
N PHE A 207 16.37 -5.46 16.59
CA PHE A 207 15.17 -6.28 16.43
C PHE A 207 15.17 -7.35 17.51
N VAL A 208 14.16 -7.31 18.39
CA VAL A 208 14.15 -8.12 19.60
C VAL A 208 12.87 -8.94 19.74
N SER A 209 12.94 -10.07 20.39
CA SER A 209 11.75 -10.88 20.71
C SER A 209 11.05 -10.42 22.01
N ASN A 210 11.77 -9.75 22.91
CA ASN A 210 11.25 -9.22 24.16
C ASN A 210 12.06 -8.00 24.63
N GLY A 211 11.52 -6.80 24.40
CA GLY A 211 12.19 -5.54 24.73
C GLY A 211 12.30 -5.30 26.23
N THR A 212 11.34 -5.78 27.03
CA THR A 212 11.36 -5.60 28.47
C THR A 212 12.51 -6.34 29.13
N GLU A 213 12.94 -7.47 28.57
CA GLU A 213 14.11 -8.22 29.00
C GLU A 213 15.44 -7.64 28.50
N VAL A 214 15.39 -7.02 27.30
CA VAL A 214 16.61 -6.52 26.64
C VAL A 214 17.02 -5.14 27.16
N ILE A 215 16.08 -4.22 27.39
CA ILE A 215 16.33 -2.84 27.79
C ILE A 215 17.21 -2.76 29.09
N PRO A 216 16.90 -3.48 30.18
CA PRO A 216 17.73 -3.46 31.36
C PRO A 216 19.19 -3.92 31.12
N LYS A 217 19.37 -4.94 30.26
CA LYS A 217 20.71 -5.45 29.90
C LYS A 217 21.48 -4.42 29.07
N ILE A 218 20.80 -3.68 28.15
CA ILE A 218 21.43 -2.59 27.42
C ILE A 218 22.00 -1.54 28.37
N PHE A 219 21.21 -1.08 29.35
CA PHE A 219 21.67 -0.09 30.31
C PHE A 219 22.81 -0.62 31.21
N GLN A 220 22.78 -1.88 31.60
CA GLN A 220 23.87 -2.50 32.35
C GLN A 220 25.18 -2.49 31.56
N ILE A 221 25.14 -2.92 30.29
CA ILE A 221 26.32 -2.96 29.41
C ILE A 221 26.82 -1.54 29.10
N SER A 222 25.93 -0.60 28.85
CA SER A 222 26.29 0.79 28.58
C SER A 222 27.01 1.43 29.77
N SER A 223 26.54 1.18 30.99
CA SER A 223 27.18 1.65 32.22
C SER A 223 28.56 1.04 32.42
N GLN A 224 28.74 -0.26 32.14
CA GLN A 224 30.05 -0.95 32.29
C GLN A 224 31.09 -0.44 31.29
N LEU A 225 30.64 -0.04 30.08
CA LEU A 225 31.50 0.43 28.98
C LEU A 225 31.57 1.96 28.89
N GLU A 226 31.00 2.67 29.87
CA GLU A 226 30.93 4.14 29.92
C GLU A 226 30.38 4.76 28.63
N ILE A 227 29.36 4.09 28.01
CA ILE A 227 28.66 4.58 26.82
C ILE A 227 27.40 5.31 27.26
N LYS A 228 27.26 6.56 26.82
CA LYS A 228 26.08 7.34 27.10
C LYS A 228 25.00 7.09 26.03
N ILE A 229 23.84 6.60 26.48
CA ILE A 229 22.65 6.49 25.67
C ILE A 229 21.92 7.82 25.75
N THR A 230 21.76 8.51 24.59
CA THR A 230 21.10 9.81 24.52
C THR A 230 19.61 9.69 24.24
N SER A 231 19.20 8.60 23.62
CA SER A 231 17.80 8.28 23.37
C SER A 231 17.57 6.78 23.28
N ILE A 232 16.43 6.32 23.76
CA ILE A 232 15.95 4.95 23.61
C ILE A 232 14.46 4.99 23.33
N SER A 233 14.00 4.22 22.35
CA SER A 233 12.57 4.00 22.09
C SER A 233 12.30 2.52 21.83
N LEU A 234 11.11 2.07 22.24
CA LEU A 234 10.59 0.73 21.98
C LEU A 234 9.35 0.86 21.13
N THR A 235 9.33 0.19 19.98
CA THR A 235 8.23 0.22 19.02
C THR A 235 7.95 -1.19 18.49
N GLN A 236 6.79 -1.38 17.88
CA GLN A 236 6.50 -2.59 17.12
C GLN A 236 7.04 -2.47 15.69
N PRO A 237 7.48 -3.57 15.05
CA PRO A 237 7.88 -3.57 13.65
C PRO A 237 6.75 -3.13 12.73
N THR A 238 7.10 -2.31 11.75
CA THR A 238 6.22 -1.87 10.67
C THR A 238 6.56 -2.62 9.37
N LEU A 239 5.70 -2.52 8.36
CA LEU A 239 6.03 -3.04 7.03
C LEU A 239 7.16 -2.27 6.35
N ASP A 240 7.39 -0.99 6.73
CA ASP A 240 8.57 -0.24 6.27
C ASP A 240 9.86 -0.90 6.75
N ASP A 241 9.91 -1.32 8.03
CA ASP A 241 11.05 -2.06 8.58
C ASP A 241 11.26 -3.41 7.88
N VAL A 242 10.15 -4.10 7.56
CA VAL A 242 10.18 -5.34 6.77
C VAL A 242 10.76 -5.07 5.40
N PHE A 243 10.26 -4.06 4.68
CA PHE A 243 10.74 -3.70 3.35
C PHE A 243 12.25 -3.44 3.34
N ILE A 244 12.73 -2.57 4.25
CA ILE A 244 14.16 -2.26 4.40
C ILE A 244 14.98 -3.52 4.72
N SER A 245 14.44 -4.43 5.53
CA SER A 245 15.15 -5.66 5.90
C SER A 245 15.38 -6.60 4.71
N TYR A 246 14.42 -6.66 3.76
CA TYR A 246 14.50 -7.53 2.58
C TYR A 246 15.21 -6.88 1.40
N THR A 247 15.13 -5.54 1.25
CA THR A 247 15.68 -4.82 0.09
C THR A 247 17.03 -4.15 0.38
N GLY A 248 17.30 -3.85 1.66
CA GLY A 248 18.50 -3.15 2.10
C GLY A 248 18.47 -1.62 1.90
N HIS A 249 17.37 -1.07 1.45
CA HIS A 249 17.18 0.38 1.22
C HIS A 249 15.73 0.79 1.50
N GLU A 250 15.51 2.09 1.74
CA GLU A 250 14.18 2.67 1.85
C GLU A 250 13.45 2.66 0.50
N ILE A 251 12.12 2.79 0.56
CA ILE A 251 11.28 2.90 -0.64
C ILE A 251 11.70 4.15 -1.41
N ARG A 252 11.95 4.00 -2.70
CA ARG A 252 12.28 5.12 -3.57
C ARG A 252 10.99 5.82 -3.97
N ASP A 253 10.72 6.99 -3.37
CA ASP A 253 9.67 7.90 -3.85
C ASP A 253 10.02 8.40 -5.26
N ASP A 254 9.53 7.72 -6.28
CA ASP A 254 9.69 8.16 -7.69
C ASP A 254 8.79 9.37 -8.05
N ASP A 255 7.89 9.76 -7.15
CA ASP A 255 6.97 10.91 -7.32
C ASP A 255 7.69 12.24 -7.62
N SER A 256 8.91 12.43 -7.12
CA SER A 256 9.67 13.65 -7.38
C SER A 256 10.13 13.80 -8.85
N LYS A 257 10.39 12.69 -9.55
CA LYS A 257 10.81 12.70 -10.96
C LYS A 257 9.61 12.78 -11.91
N TYR A 258 8.48 12.17 -11.55
CA TYR A 258 7.27 12.17 -12.38
C TYR A 258 6.60 13.56 -12.38
N ASN A 259 6.48 14.18 -11.22
CA ASN A 259 5.95 15.54 -11.09
C ASN A 259 6.82 16.58 -11.81
N ARG A 260 8.16 16.49 -11.75
CA ARG A 260 9.06 17.37 -12.53
C ARG A 260 8.90 17.20 -14.04
N LYS A 261 8.72 15.99 -14.54
CA LYS A 261 8.46 15.74 -15.98
C LYS A 261 7.11 16.30 -16.41
N ARG A 262 6.08 16.18 -15.59
CA ARG A 262 4.72 16.68 -15.85
C ARG A 262 4.68 18.22 -15.84
N GLU A 263 5.35 18.88 -14.90
CA GLU A 263 5.50 20.35 -14.86
C GLU A 263 6.29 20.86 -16.07
N HIS A 264 7.37 20.18 -16.46
CA HIS A 264 8.13 20.55 -17.66
C HIS A 264 7.31 20.36 -18.95
N ALA A 265 6.51 19.33 -19.06
CA ALA A 265 5.63 19.10 -20.21
C ALA A 265 4.49 20.12 -20.26
N LYS A 266 3.92 20.49 -19.09
CA LYS A 266 2.88 21.53 -18.98
C LYS A 266 3.43 22.93 -19.32
N MET A 267 4.64 23.24 -18.87
CA MET A 267 5.33 24.50 -19.20
C MET A 267 5.72 24.59 -20.69
N LYS A 268 6.10 23.48 -21.33
CA LYS A 268 6.34 23.47 -22.79
C LYS A 268 5.06 23.68 -23.61
N ARG A 269 3.90 23.19 -23.15
CA ARG A 269 2.61 23.41 -23.83
C ARG A 269 2.07 24.83 -23.65
N LEU A 270 2.45 25.54 -22.59
CA LEU A 270 2.08 26.94 -22.36
C LEU A 270 2.98 27.95 -23.09
N ARG A 271 4.10 27.50 -23.66
CA ARG A 271 5.06 28.33 -24.42
C ARG A 271 5.03 28.09 -25.93
N ALA A 272 4.19 27.19 -26.40
CA ALA A 272 3.90 26.92 -27.81
C ALA A 272 2.49 27.44 -28.18
#